data_035fc3a191fce00fbf41503cf6a9fef6
#
_entry.id   035fc3a191fce00fbf41503cf6a9fef6
#
_cell.length_a   1.000
_cell.length_b   1.000
_cell.length_c   1.000
_cell.angle_alpha   90.00
_cell.angle_beta   90.00
_cell.angle_gamma   90.00
#
_symmetry.space_group_name_H-M   'P 1'
#
loop_
_entity.id
_entity.type
_entity.pdbx_description
1 polymer ?
#
loop_
_entity_poly.entity_id
_entity_poly.type
_entity_poly.pdbx_seq_one_letter_code
_entity_poly.pdbx_strand_id
1 'polypeptide(L)'
;MKTNLSSQISLHRVSPRYYRPENAFEKSVLTRLEKIPTDIYESVEEGANYIAREIAQTIREKQKAGRFCVLALPGGDSPSHVYTELIRMHKEEGLSFRNVIVFNMYEYYPLSPDAINSNFNALKNMLLDHIDIDKQNIFTPDGSIAKDTIFEYCRLYEQRIESFGGIDIALLGIGRVGTVSYTHLTLPT
;
A
#
# COMPACT_ATOMS: atom_id res chain seq x y z
N MET A 1 -12.66 -27.11 17.03
CA MET A 1 -12.65 -25.63 17.10
C MET A 1 -11.26 -25.15 16.76
N LYS A 2 -11.07 -24.46 15.65
CA LYS A 2 -9.79 -23.82 15.33
C LYS A 2 -9.72 -22.54 16.16
N THR A 3 -8.91 -22.52 17.21
CA THR A 3 -8.65 -21.33 18.01
C THR A 3 -7.92 -20.32 17.16
N ASN A 4 -8.58 -19.22 16.86
CA ASN A 4 -7.96 -18.09 16.17
C ASN A 4 -7.03 -17.39 17.17
N LEU A 5 -5.72 -17.64 17.07
CA LEU A 5 -4.72 -17.09 17.98
C LEU A 5 -4.71 -15.54 17.99
N SER A 6 -5.01 -14.91 16.86
CA SER A 6 -5.04 -13.45 16.78
C SER A 6 -6.16 -12.82 17.62
N SER A 7 -7.25 -13.53 17.90
CA SER A 7 -8.31 -13.05 18.80
C SER A 7 -7.94 -13.11 20.28
N GLN A 8 -6.84 -13.78 20.62
CA GLN A 8 -6.36 -13.93 22.01
C GLN A 8 -5.29 -12.90 22.39
N ILE A 9 -4.74 -12.17 21.41
CA ILE A 9 -3.76 -11.12 21.65
C ILE A 9 -4.54 -9.85 21.98
N SER A 10 -4.40 -9.38 23.23
CA SER A 10 -4.98 -8.12 23.67
C SER A 10 -3.86 -7.20 24.14
N LEU A 11 -3.75 -6.02 23.57
CA LEU A 11 -2.77 -5.00 23.97
C LEU A 11 -2.97 -4.57 25.42
N HIS A 12 -4.17 -4.72 26.00
CA HIS A 12 -4.42 -4.44 27.43
C HIS A 12 -3.60 -5.30 28.39
N ARG A 13 -3.03 -6.41 27.92
CA ARG A 13 -2.15 -7.28 28.70
C ARG A 13 -0.67 -7.00 28.48
N VAL A 14 -0.34 -6.13 27.54
CA VAL A 14 1.03 -5.74 27.21
C VAL A 14 1.25 -4.34 27.76
N SER A 15 2.30 -4.17 28.56
CA SER A 15 2.63 -2.85 29.09
C SER A 15 2.87 -1.87 27.94
N PRO A 16 2.29 -0.65 27.98
CA PRO A 16 2.55 0.41 27.00
C PRO A 16 4.04 0.67 26.76
N ARG A 17 4.87 0.41 27.76
CA ARG A 17 6.33 0.53 27.67
C ARG A 17 6.93 -0.25 26.51
N TYR A 18 6.35 -1.36 26.10
CA TYR A 18 6.89 -2.20 25.00
C TYR A 18 6.53 -1.71 23.59
N TYR A 19 5.54 -0.83 23.46
CA TYR A 19 5.13 -0.30 22.15
C TYR A 19 5.02 1.24 22.11
N ARG A 20 5.19 1.91 23.25
CA ARG A 20 5.23 3.36 23.36
C ARG A 20 6.44 3.80 24.21
N PRO A 21 7.63 3.81 23.61
CA PRO A 21 8.82 4.29 24.30
C PRO A 21 8.69 5.77 24.65
N GLU A 22 9.04 6.14 25.88
CA GLU A 22 8.95 7.51 26.38
C GLU A 22 10.04 8.43 25.81
N ASN A 23 11.13 7.84 25.33
CA ASN A 23 12.27 8.60 24.81
C ASN A 23 13.05 7.79 23.74
N ALA A 24 13.95 8.49 23.04
CA ALA A 24 14.76 7.92 21.96
C ALA A 24 15.67 6.77 22.42
N PHE A 25 16.19 6.83 23.63
CA PHE A 25 17.05 5.78 24.18
C PHE A 25 16.24 4.50 24.43
N GLU A 26 15.08 4.62 25.04
CA GLU A 26 14.17 3.49 25.26
C GLU A 26 13.72 2.88 23.94
N LYS A 27 13.36 3.72 22.95
CA LYS A 27 13.07 3.26 21.58
C LYS A 27 14.23 2.44 21.01
N SER A 28 15.46 2.93 21.12
CA SER A 28 16.64 2.25 20.57
C SER A 28 16.93 0.90 21.24
N VAL A 29 16.62 0.77 22.52
CA VAL A 29 16.77 -0.51 23.26
C VAL A 29 15.70 -1.51 22.87
N LEU A 30 14.45 -1.07 22.73
CA LEU A 30 13.32 -1.92 22.38
C LEU A 30 13.43 -2.42 20.95
N THR A 31 13.86 -1.55 20.03
CA THR A 31 13.88 -1.85 18.58
C THR A 31 15.21 -2.43 18.09
N ARG A 32 16.21 -2.61 18.97
CA ARG A 32 17.57 -3.07 18.60
C ARG A 32 17.62 -4.40 17.85
N LEU A 33 16.61 -5.26 18.01
CA LEU A 33 16.51 -6.55 17.37
C LEU A 33 15.51 -6.56 16.19
N GLU A 34 14.83 -5.46 15.96
CA GLU A 34 13.92 -5.32 14.84
C GLU A 34 14.72 -5.22 13.54
N LYS A 35 14.36 -6.03 12.57
CA LYS A 35 14.92 -5.95 11.21
C LYS A 35 14.19 -4.92 10.34
N ILE A 36 12.96 -4.60 10.71
CA ILE A 36 12.10 -3.63 10.05
C ILE A 36 11.56 -2.71 11.15
N PRO A 37 11.69 -1.37 11.02
CA PRO A 37 11.09 -0.44 11.97
C PRO A 37 9.59 -0.69 12.09
N THR A 38 9.10 -0.78 13.33
CA THR A 38 7.70 -1.09 13.61
C THR A 38 7.11 -0.04 14.54
N ASP A 39 6.00 0.57 14.12
CA ASP A 39 5.18 1.45 14.96
C ASP A 39 3.83 0.78 15.24
N ILE A 40 3.40 0.80 16.49
CA ILE A 40 2.16 0.17 16.95
C ILE A 40 1.17 1.28 17.34
N TYR A 41 -0.02 1.21 16.79
CA TYR A 41 -1.11 2.16 17.03
C TYR A 41 -2.22 1.49 17.83
N GLU A 42 -2.99 2.28 18.58
CA GLU A 42 -4.10 1.76 19.38
C GLU A 42 -5.34 1.45 18.57
N SER A 43 -5.49 2.11 17.41
CA SER A 43 -6.60 1.86 16.50
C SER A 43 -6.14 1.76 15.05
N VAL A 44 -6.96 1.13 14.24
CA VAL A 44 -6.74 1.05 12.80
C VAL A 44 -6.80 2.44 12.16
N GLU A 45 -7.68 3.29 12.67
CA GLU A 45 -7.86 4.67 12.20
C GLU A 45 -6.61 5.51 12.47
N GLU A 46 -6.00 5.38 13.64
CA GLU A 46 -4.77 6.10 13.99
C GLU A 46 -3.63 5.71 13.05
N GLY A 47 -3.42 4.41 12.83
CA GLY A 47 -2.40 3.91 11.91
C GLY A 47 -2.67 4.30 10.46
N ALA A 48 -3.92 4.24 10.02
CA ALA A 48 -4.33 4.64 8.68
C ALA A 48 -4.12 6.13 8.43
N ASN A 49 -4.46 6.97 9.42
CA ASN A 49 -4.22 8.41 9.38
C ASN A 49 -2.73 8.74 9.25
N TYR A 50 -1.88 8.05 10.01
CA TYR A 50 -0.44 8.25 9.92
C TYR A 50 0.07 7.91 8.51
N ILE A 51 -0.26 6.73 7.99
CA ILE A 51 0.15 6.29 6.66
C ILE A 51 -0.38 7.24 5.56
N ALA A 52 -1.65 7.65 5.65
CA ALA A 52 -2.24 8.55 4.68
C ALA A 52 -1.55 9.92 4.65
N ARG A 53 -1.12 10.43 5.81
CA ARG A 53 -0.34 11.69 5.92
C ARG A 53 1.04 11.56 5.29
N GLU A 54 1.75 10.46 5.50
CA GLU A 54 3.05 10.21 4.85
C GLU A 54 2.91 10.19 3.33
N ILE A 55 1.89 9.49 2.81
CA ILE A 55 1.59 9.48 1.37
C ILE A 55 1.27 10.89 0.88
N ALA A 56 0.37 11.61 1.56
CA ALA A 56 -0.04 12.97 1.19
C ALA A 56 1.13 13.95 1.22
N GLN A 57 2.02 13.84 2.20
CA GLN A 57 3.21 14.66 2.30
C GLN A 57 4.13 14.42 1.09
N THR A 58 4.40 13.16 0.75
CA THR A 58 5.23 12.81 -0.41
C THR A 58 4.63 13.34 -1.71
N ILE A 59 3.30 13.21 -1.90
CA ILE A 59 2.61 13.78 -3.07
C ILE A 59 2.83 15.29 -3.15
N ARG A 60 2.63 16.02 -2.04
CA ARG A 60 2.79 17.48 -1.99
C ARG A 60 4.24 17.93 -2.24
N GLU A 61 5.21 17.18 -1.71
CA GLU A 61 6.65 17.47 -1.93
C GLU A 61 7.03 17.27 -3.39
N LYS A 62 6.60 16.18 -4.02
CA LYS A 62 6.81 15.91 -5.44
C LYS A 62 6.12 16.95 -6.31
N GLN A 63 4.91 17.35 -5.97
CA GLN A 63 4.17 18.40 -6.66
C GLN A 63 4.91 19.74 -6.62
N LYS A 64 5.40 20.16 -5.45
CA LYS A 64 6.22 21.37 -5.30
C LYS A 64 7.50 21.33 -6.13
N ALA A 65 8.08 20.14 -6.29
CA ALA A 65 9.27 19.92 -7.12
C ALA A 65 8.97 19.78 -8.62
N GLY A 66 7.70 19.89 -9.06
CA GLY A 66 7.30 19.70 -10.45
C GLY A 66 7.49 18.26 -10.95
N ARG A 67 7.44 17.27 -10.06
CA ARG A 67 7.66 15.84 -10.37
C ARG A 67 6.42 15.02 -10.10
N PHE A 68 6.34 13.88 -10.75
CA PHE A 68 5.35 12.88 -10.41
C PHE A 68 5.71 12.17 -9.10
N CYS A 69 4.68 11.79 -8.35
CA CYS A 69 4.76 10.87 -7.24
C CYS A 69 4.27 9.49 -7.71
N VAL A 70 5.13 8.49 -7.63
CA VAL A 70 4.85 7.14 -8.13
C VAL A 70 4.47 6.24 -6.96
N LEU A 71 3.23 5.79 -6.93
CA LEU A 71 2.65 4.95 -5.89
C LEU A 71 2.40 3.54 -6.41
N ALA A 72 2.81 2.52 -5.65
CA ALA A 72 2.37 1.15 -5.85
C ALA A 72 1.29 0.83 -4.82
N LEU A 73 0.08 0.56 -5.28
CA LEU A 73 -1.10 0.39 -4.43
C LEU A 73 -1.74 -0.98 -4.64
N PRO A 74 -2.16 -1.69 -3.57
CA PRO A 74 -2.85 -2.96 -3.69
C PRO A 74 -4.36 -2.75 -3.82
N GLY A 75 -5.04 -3.67 -4.51
CA GLY A 75 -6.46 -3.92 -4.29
C GLY A 75 -6.69 -4.70 -3.00
N GLY A 76 -7.96 -4.82 -2.57
CA GLY A 76 -8.36 -5.60 -1.39
C GLY A 76 -8.62 -4.77 -0.14
N ASP A 77 -9.03 -5.44 0.95
CA ASP A 77 -9.60 -4.77 2.13
C ASP A 77 -8.57 -4.11 3.06
N SER A 78 -7.33 -4.62 3.08
CA SER A 78 -6.30 -4.16 4.02
C SER A 78 -6.04 -2.65 3.98
N PRO A 79 -5.96 -1.98 2.81
CA PRO A 79 -5.68 -0.55 2.72
C PRO A 79 -6.92 0.34 2.84
N SER A 80 -8.12 -0.21 3.01
CA SER A 80 -9.39 0.52 2.93
C SER A 80 -9.45 1.78 3.82
N HIS A 81 -8.98 1.68 5.06
CA HIS A 81 -8.94 2.83 5.98
C HIS A 81 -7.97 3.93 5.50
N VAL A 82 -6.83 3.54 4.94
CA VAL A 82 -5.87 4.49 4.35
C VAL A 82 -6.49 5.20 3.15
N TYR A 83 -7.18 4.46 2.29
CA TYR A 83 -7.86 5.03 1.12
C TYR A 83 -9.00 5.98 1.53
N THR A 84 -9.78 5.61 2.53
CA THR A 84 -10.82 6.49 3.08
C THR A 84 -10.23 7.82 3.56
N GLU A 85 -9.09 7.80 4.24
CA GLU A 85 -8.44 9.00 4.73
C GLU A 85 -7.82 9.83 3.60
N LEU A 86 -7.22 9.20 2.59
CA LEU A 86 -6.74 9.90 1.39
C LEU A 86 -7.86 10.61 0.63
N ILE A 87 -9.04 9.98 0.52
CA ILE A 87 -10.24 10.58 -0.09
C ILE A 87 -10.72 11.77 0.75
N ARG A 88 -10.73 11.65 2.07
CA ARG A 88 -11.08 12.75 2.96
C ARG A 88 -10.12 13.93 2.76
N MET A 89 -8.81 13.68 2.75
CA MET A 89 -7.80 14.71 2.50
C MET A 89 -7.96 15.37 1.12
N HIS A 90 -8.33 14.59 0.10
CA HIS A 90 -8.63 15.15 -1.22
C HIS A 90 -9.83 16.09 -1.17
N LYS A 91 -10.93 15.67 -0.56
CA LYS A 91 -12.20 16.45 -0.54
C LYS A 91 -12.16 17.63 0.41
N GLU A 92 -11.50 17.51 1.55
CA GLU A 92 -11.58 18.49 2.65
C GLU A 92 -10.30 19.32 2.80
N GLU A 93 -9.14 18.77 2.44
CA GLU A 93 -7.84 19.44 2.60
C GLU A 93 -7.17 19.84 1.28
N GLY A 94 -7.85 19.59 0.15
CA GLY A 94 -7.34 19.98 -1.17
C GLY A 94 -6.12 19.18 -1.63
N LEU A 95 -5.93 17.94 -1.15
CA LEU A 95 -4.91 17.05 -1.66
C LEU A 95 -5.22 16.69 -3.12
N SER A 96 -4.34 17.06 -4.05
CA SER A 96 -4.51 16.75 -5.47
C SER A 96 -3.66 15.54 -5.86
N PHE A 97 -4.23 14.67 -6.69
CA PHE A 97 -3.57 13.49 -7.25
C PHE A 97 -3.17 13.68 -8.73
N ARG A 98 -3.24 14.88 -9.28
CA ARG A 98 -2.89 15.15 -10.68
C ARG A 98 -1.44 14.88 -11.03
N ASN A 99 -0.54 14.97 -10.05
CA ASN A 99 0.87 14.61 -10.20
C ASN A 99 1.18 13.20 -9.69
N VAL A 100 0.17 12.34 -9.56
CA VAL A 100 0.35 10.97 -9.07
C VAL A 100 0.27 9.99 -10.24
N ILE A 101 1.16 9.00 -10.19
CA ILE A 101 1.13 7.81 -11.04
C ILE A 101 0.88 6.63 -10.11
N VAL A 102 -0.09 5.79 -10.48
CA VAL A 102 -0.43 4.60 -9.70
C VAL A 102 -0.10 3.34 -10.50
N PHE A 103 0.64 2.45 -9.88
CA PHE A 103 0.83 1.07 -10.31
C PHE A 103 0.03 0.15 -9.39
N ASN A 104 -0.95 -0.58 -9.95
CA ASN A 104 -1.57 -1.69 -9.23
C ASN A 104 -0.54 -2.82 -9.08
N MET A 105 -0.34 -3.30 -7.86
CA MET A 105 0.78 -4.18 -7.54
C MET A 105 0.63 -5.59 -8.11
N TYR A 106 -0.59 -6.08 -8.24
CA TYR A 106 -0.87 -7.45 -8.69
C TYR A 106 -2.29 -7.60 -9.20
N GLU A 107 -2.47 -8.55 -10.10
CA GLU A 107 -3.77 -8.97 -10.57
C GLU A 107 -3.83 -10.50 -10.65
N TYR A 108 -5.03 -11.06 -10.61
CA TYR A 108 -5.22 -12.50 -10.78
C TYR A 108 -5.07 -12.90 -12.24
N TYR A 109 -4.52 -14.10 -12.45
CA TYR A 109 -4.37 -14.69 -13.77
C TYR A 109 -4.92 -16.14 -13.79
N PRO A 110 -5.71 -16.53 -14.81
CA PRO A 110 -6.30 -15.68 -15.83
C PRO A 110 -7.53 -14.94 -15.28
N LEU A 111 -7.64 -13.65 -15.56
CA LEU A 111 -8.80 -12.86 -15.16
C LEU A 111 -9.08 -11.75 -16.18
N SER A 112 -10.37 -11.54 -16.52
CA SER A 112 -10.78 -10.39 -17.32
C SER A 112 -10.58 -9.11 -16.50
N PRO A 113 -10.12 -8.01 -17.14
CA PRO A 113 -10.00 -6.71 -16.47
C PRO A 113 -11.31 -6.19 -15.87
N ASP A 114 -12.46 -6.59 -16.44
CA ASP A 114 -13.79 -6.18 -15.96
C ASP A 114 -14.38 -7.13 -14.91
N ALA A 115 -13.64 -8.12 -14.46
CA ALA A 115 -14.13 -9.07 -13.47
C ALA A 115 -14.34 -8.40 -12.11
N ILE A 116 -15.48 -8.71 -11.45
CA ILE A 116 -15.86 -8.12 -10.16
C ILE A 116 -14.78 -8.36 -9.08
N ASN A 117 -14.13 -9.51 -9.13
CA ASN A 117 -13.07 -9.91 -8.19
C ASN A 117 -11.67 -9.46 -8.59
N SER A 118 -11.55 -8.58 -9.58
CA SER A 118 -10.28 -7.97 -9.98
C SER A 118 -9.75 -7.07 -8.85
N ASN A 119 -8.45 -7.17 -8.59
CA ASN A 119 -7.77 -6.25 -7.66
C ASN A 119 -7.82 -4.81 -8.16
N PHE A 120 -7.76 -4.62 -9.47
CA PHE A 120 -7.92 -3.29 -10.07
C PHE A 120 -9.29 -2.71 -9.81
N ASN A 121 -10.38 -3.50 -9.99
CA ASN A 121 -11.73 -3.05 -9.67
C ASN A 121 -11.89 -2.67 -8.19
N ALA A 122 -11.29 -3.44 -7.29
CA ALA A 122 -11.29 -3.11 -5.87
C ALA A 122 -10.58 -1.77 -5.62
N LEU A 123 -9.38 -1.57 -6.14
CA LEU A 123 -8.62 -0.31 -6.02
C LEU A 123 -9.38 0.88 -6.65
N LYS A 124 -9.97 0.67 -7.82
CA LYS A 124 -10.76 1.68 -8.52
C LYS A 124 -11.93 2.16 -7.67
N ASN A 125 -12.75 1.22 -7.18
CA ASN A 125 -13.93 1.53 -6.38
C ASN A 125 -13.59 2.12 -5.01
N MET A 126 -12.48 1.71 -4.38
CA MET A 126 -12.10 2.18 -3.05
C MET A 126 -11.35 3.51 -3.05
N LEU A 127 -10.68 3.87 -4.15
CA LEU A 127 -9.86 5.08 -4.19
C LEU A 127 -9.98 5.86 -5.50
N LEU A 128 -9.69 5.22 -6.66
CA LEU A 128 -9.39 5.97 -7.88
C LEU A 128 -10.58 6.74 -8.43
N ASP A 129 -11.81 6.24 -8.25
CA ASP A 129 -13.04 6.93 -8.68
C ASP A 129 -13.42 8.12 -7.77
N HIS A 130 -12.70 8.32 -6.66
CA HIS A 130 -13.00 9.36 -5.66
C HIS A 130 -11.98 10.51 -5.62
N ILE A 131 -10.95 10.47 -6.47
CA ILE A 131 -9.83 11.42 -6.50
C ILE A 131 -9.62 11.97 -7.91
N ASP A 132 -8.84 13.05 -8.03
CA ASP A 132 -8.59 13.76 -9.29
C ASP A 132 -7.38 13.23 -10.09
N ILE A 133 -7.10 11.92 -9.99
CA ILE A 133 -6.02 11.29 -10.75
C ILE A 133 -6.35 11.23 -12.26
N ASP A 134 -5.36 11.50 -13.10
CA ASP A 134 -5.50 11.28 -14.55
C ASP A 134 -5.53 9.78 -14.85
N LYS A 135 -6.52 9.32 -15.63
CA LYS A 135 -6.64 7.93 -16.04
C LYS A 135 -5.43 7.40 -16.80
N GLN A 136 -4.69 8.27 -17.50
CA GLN A 136 -3.46 7.91 -18.20
C GLN A 136 -2.30 7.57 -17.25
N ASN A 137 -2.41 7.98 -16.00
CA ASN A 137 -1.43 7.73 -14.95
C ASN A 137 -1.72 6.48 -14.11
N ILE A 138 -2.69 5.67 -14.53
CA ILE A 138 -3.09 4.44 -13.82
C ILE A 138 -2.63 3.24 -14.64
N PHE A 139 -1.78 2.42 -14.06
CA PHE A 139 -1.25 1.20 -14.67
C PHE A 139 -1.68 -0.01 -13.83
N THR A 140 -2.22 -1.02 -14.52
CA THR A 140 -2.62 -2.28 -13.90
C THR A 140 -2.11 -3.45 -14.72
N PRO A 141 -1.70 -4.56 -14.10
CA PRO A 141 -1.40 -5.78 -14.82
C PRO A 141 -2.66 -6.30 -15.54
N ASP A 142 -2.48 -6.73 -16.78
CA ASP A 142 -3.56 -7.33 -17.56
C ASP A 142 -3.60 -8.84 -17.35
N GLY A 143 -4.61 -9.31 -16.62
CA GLY A 143 -4.82 -10.74 -16.36
C GLY A 143 -5.38 -11.53 -17.54
N SER A 144 -5.66 -10.91 -18.69
CA SER A 144 -6.21 -11.56 -19.88
C SER A 144 -5.18 -11.87 -20.97
N ILE A 145 -3.93 -11.46 -20.78
CA ILE A 145 -2.85 -11.70 -21.77
C ILE A 145 -2.60 -13.20 -22.04
N ALA A 146 -2.05 -13.50 -23.20
CA ALA A 146 -1.71 -14.88 -23.56
C ALA A 146 -0.58 -15.41 -22.63
N LYS A 147 -0.69 -16.68 -22.25
CA LYS A 147 0.23 -17.31 -21.29
C LYS A 147 1.70 -17.28 -21.74
N ASP A 148 1.95 -17.40 -23.01
CA ASP A 148 3.28 -17.40 -23.62
C ASP A 148 3.93 -16.00 -23.63
N THR A 149 3.16 -14.95 -23.45
CA THR A 149 3.65 -13.55 -23.42
C THR A 149 3.81 -12.99 -22.02
N ILE A 150 3.44 -13.72 -20.96
CA ILE A 150 3.42 -13.21 -19.57
C ILE A 150 4.79 -12.65 -19.14
N PHE A 151 5.89 -13.35 -19.40
CA PHE A 151 7.22 -12.91 -18.97
C PHE A 151 7.63 -11.60 -19.65
N GLU A 152 7.37 -11.49 -20.96
CA GLU A 152 7.65 -10.24 -21.68
C GLU A 152 6.77 -9.10 -21.18
N TYR A 153 5.51 -9.37 -20.93
CA TYR A 153 4.60 -8.38 -20.35
C TYR A 153 5.06 -7.89 -18.97
N CYS A 154 5.45 -8.79 -18.07
CA CYS A 154 5.99 -8.42 -16.75
C CYS A 154 7.25 -7.55 -16.89
N ARG A 155 8.16 -7.93 -17.80
CA ARG A 155 9.37 -7.14 -18.08
C ARG A 155 9.04 -5.72 -18.56
N LEU A 156 8.06 -5.58 -19.45
CA LEU A 156 7.61 -4.27 -19.94
C LEU A 156 6.94 -3.45 -18.84
N TYR A 157 6.21 -4.12 -17.94
CA TYR A 157 5.59 -3.46 -16.77
C TYR A 157 6.65 -2.90 -15.82
N GLU A 158 7.68 -3.68 -15.51
CA GLU A 158 8.83 -3.23 -14.70
C GLU A 158 9.59 -2.08 -15.36
N GLN A 159 9.88 -2.18 -16.65
CA GLN A 159 10.50 -1.09 -17.41
C GLN A 159 9.66 0.19 -17.41
N ARG A 160 8.34 0.06 -17.37
CA ARG A 160 7.45 1.22 -17.23
C ARG A 160 7.64 1.89 -15.88
N ILE A 161 7.74 1.12 -14.79
CA ILE A 161 8.04 1.65 -13.45
C ILE A 161 9.40 2.37 -13.46
N GLU A 162 10.42 1.75 -14.03
CA GLU A 162 11.77 2.34 -14.14
C GLU A 162 11.77 3.64 -14.94
N SER A 163 10.96 3.73 -16.01
CA SER A 163 10.86 4.94 -16.85
C SER A 163 10.35 6.17 -16.09
N PHE A 164 9.64 5.98 -14.98
CA PHE A 164 9.20 7.04 -14.08
C PHE A 164 10.17 7.30 -12.92
N GLY A 165 11.30 6.60 -12.89
CA GLY A 165 12.32 6.73 -11.84
C GLY A 165 12.11 5.78 -10.65
N GLY A 166 11.28 4.76 -10.80
CA GLY A 166 10.94 3.81 -9.75
C GLY A 166 9.73 4.22 -8.91
N ILE A 167 9.44 3.42 -7.89
CA ILE A 167 8.32 3.64 -6.97
C ILE A 167 8.78 4.49 -5.79
N ASP A 168 8.06 5.57 -5.48
CA ASP A 168 8.31 6.40 -4.30
C ASP A 168 7.75 5.78 -3.02
N ILE A 169 6.52 5.27 -3.08
CA ILE A 169 5.88 4.57 -1.95
C ILE A 169 5.16 3.32 -2.46
N ALA A 170 5.42 2.19 -1.82
CA ALA A 170 4.63 0.97 -1.97
C ALA A 170 3.81 0.73 -0.70
N LEU A 171 2.48 0.74 -0.82
CA LEU A 171 1.58 0.38 0.27
C LEU A 171 1.39 -1.13 0.30
N LEU A 172 1.85 -1.78 1.36
CA LEU A 172 1.79 -3.23 1.51
C LEU A 172 0.81 -3.61 2.62
N GLY A 173 0.07 -4.69 2.41
CA GLY A 173 -0.86 -5.21 3.40
C GLY A 173 -0.44 -6.57 3.94
N ILE A 174 -0.91 -6.89 5.14
CA ILE A 174 -0.81 -8.23 5.74
C ILE A 174 -2.22 -8.73 5.97
N GLY A 175 -2.55 -9.85 5.34
CA GLY A 175 -3.85 -10.49 5.49
C GLY A 175 -4.00 -11.23 6.82
N ARG A 176 -5.26 -11.51 7.21
CA ARG A 176 -5.60 -12.19 8.47
C ARG A 176 -4.97 -13.56 8.67
N VAL A 177 -4.59 -14.22 7.59
CA VAL A 177 -3.94 -15.55 7.59
C VAL A 177 -2.45 -15.47 7.31
N GLY A 178 -1.86 -14.29 7.43
CA GLY A 178 -0.42 -14.08 7.18
C GLY A 178 -0.05 -13.91 5.71
N THR A 179 -1.02 -13.83 4.81
CA THR A 179 -0.77 -13.44 3.42
C THR A 179 -0.27 -12.00 3.39
N VAL A 180 0.86 -11.76 2.73
CA VAL A 180 1.43 -10.42 2.54
C VAL A 180 1.25 -9.98 1.09
N SER A 181 1.10 -8.71 0.85
CA SER A 181 1.00 -8.12 -0.49
C SER A 181 2.25 -8.39 -1.34
N TYR A 182 3.35 -8.69 -0.68
CA TYR A 182 4.63 -8.98 -1.29
C TYR A 182 5.16 -10.31 -0.75
N THR A 183 5.04 -11.35 -1.55
CA THR A 183 5.49 -12.70 -1.19
C THR A 183 6.78 -13.12 -1.90
N HIS A 184 7.41 -12.23 -2.63
CA HIS A 184 8.72 -12.52 -3.18
C HIS A 184 9.75 -12.40 -2.10
N LEU A 185 9.81 -13.44 -1.43
CA LEU A 185 11.07 -14.01 -1.03
C LEU A 185 11.91 -14.19 -2.27
N THR A 186 12.72 -13.23 -2.60
CA THR A 186 13.97 -13.52 -3.26
C THR A 186 14.72 -14.38 -2.26
N LEU A 187 14.53 -15.68 -2.34
CA LEU A 187 15.43 -16.60 -1.69
C LEU A 187 16.80 -16.25 -2.24
N PRO A 188 17.78 -15.94 -1.39
CA PRO A 188 19.14 -15.81 -1.86
C PRO A 188 19.52 -17.16 -2.48
N THR A 189 19.74 -17.16 -3.77
CA THR A 189 20.38 -18.27 -4.49
C THR A 189 21.80 -18.40 -4.01
#